data_c31c8a795a84053b688afe5493458608
#
_entry.id   c31c8a795a84053b688afe5493458608
#
_cell.length_a   1.000
_cell.length_b   1.000
_cell.length_c   1.000
_cell.angle_alpha   90.00
_cell.angle_beta   90.00
_cell.angle_gamma   90.00
#
_symmetry.space_group_name_H-M   'P 1'
#
loop_
_entity.id
_entity.type
_entity.pdbx_description
1 polymer ?
#
loop_
_entity_poly.entity_id
_entity_poly.type
_entity_poly.pdbx_seq_one_letter_code
_entity_poly.pdbx_strand_id
1 'polypeptide(L)'
;MRQHLRIHKAEPNKGILDYSHLLDAPAGKHGFVETRNGHLYFEDGKRARFLGFNVAARSNTPDHETAKKMAERFASMGVNLIRLHAADAPVGEQPGSWSSCVNNPLLDYADGNSRKFNPEGLDRFDYFIAKLKEKGIYLHVDLIVAREFQPGDEMDYPGGAPSCIKRYAIYNARMIELQKEYAKELLCHVNPYTGLSLADDPAVVTVQINNEDSA
;
A
#
# COMPACT_ATOMS: atom_id res chain seq x y z
N MET A 1 -33.88 3.73 19.32
CA MET A 1 -33.01 4.80 18.80
C MET A 1 -31.59 4.26 18.73
N ARG A 2 -31.12 3.81 17.55
CA ARG A 2 -29.73 3.35 17.41
C ARG A 2 -28.84 4.58 17.28
N GLN A 3 -28.07 4.89 18.29
CA GLN A 3 -26.98 5.87 18.15
C GLN A 3 -25.95 5.26 17.20
N HIS A 4 -25.90 5.79 15.98
CA HIS A 4 -24.77 5.52 15.10
C HIS A 4 -23.53 6.09 15.78
N LEU A 5 -22.59 5.24 16.14
CA LEU A 5 -21.27 5.65 16.55
C LEU A 5 -20.65 6.41 15.37
N ARG A 6 -20.73 7.73 15.37
CA ARG A 6 -19.97 8.54 14.43
C ARG A 6 -18.51 8.36 14.85
N ILE A 7 -17.76 7.61 14.06
CA ILE A 7 -16.29 7.68 14.13
C ILE A 7 -15.98 9.12 13.77
N HIS A 8 -15.78 9.96 14.78
CA HIS A 8 -15.28 11.32 14.59
C HIS A 8 -13.99 11.19 13.78
N LYS A 9 -13.80 12.06 12.78
CA LYS A 9 -12.55 12.19 12.02
C LYS A 9 -11.41 12.07 13.04
N ALA A 10 -10.60 11.03 12.92
CA ALA A 10 -9.65 10.68 13.96
C ALA A 10 -8.57 11.77 14.02
N GLU A 11 -8.75 12.70 14.94
CA GLU A 11 -7.73 13.69 15.24
C GLU A 11 -6.48 13.02 15.82
N PRO A 12 -5.28 13.55 15.57
CA PRO A 12 -4.06 13.08 16.23
C PRO A 12 -4.20 13.13 17.75
N ASN A 13 -3.58 12.19 18.44
CA ASN A 13 -3.49 12.23 19.89
C ASN A 13 -2.74 13.48 20.33
N LYS A 14 -3.05 13.99 21.52
CA LYS A 14 -2.41 15.17 22.11
C LYS A 14 -1.94 14.89 23.54
N GLY A 15 -1.01 15.71 24.02
CA GLY A 15 -0.49 15.61 25.36
C GLY A 15 0.17 14.25 25.65
N ILE A 16 -0.11 13.66 26.79
CA ILE A 16 0.50 12.40 27.25
C ILE A 16 0.23 11.20 26.34
N LEU A 17 -0.79 11.27 25.49
CA LEU A 17 -1.14 10.20 24.53
C LEU A 17 -0.51 10.40 23.15
N ASP A 18 0.29 11.44 22.96
CA ASP A 18 1.03 11.68 21.72
C ASP A 18 2.40 11.00 21.78
N TYR A 19 2.54 9.92 21.02
CA TYR A 19 3.77 9.14 20.90
C TYR A 19 4.59 9.50 19.65
N SER A 20 4.24 10.55 18.92
CA SER A 20 4.95 10.95 17.70
C SER A 20 6.44 11.26 17.95
N HIS A 21 6.79 11.70 19.15
CA HIS A 21 8.15 11.96 19.58
C HIS A 21 9.05 10.72 19.66
N LEU A 22 8.45 9.50 19.62
CA LEU A 22 9.20 8.24 19.59
C LEU A 22 9.61 7.84 18.17
N LEU A 23 9.05 8.48 17.15
CA LEU A 23 9.35 8.18 15.75
C LEU A 23 10.60 8.95 15.33
N ASP A 24 11.50 8.25 14.66
CA ASP A 24 12.76 8.81 14.20
C ASP A 24 12.63 9.29 12.72
N ALA A 25 12.01 10.44 12.55
CA ALA A 25 11.71 11.03 11.24
C ALA A 25 12.95 11.68 10.57
N PRO A 26 13.00 11.71 9.23
CA PRO A 26 12.14 10.99 8.30
C PRO A 26 12.47 9.50 8.22
N ALA A 27 11.52 8.66 7.77
CA ALA A 27 11.80 7.27 7.49
C ALA A 27 12.83 7.13 6.37
N GLY A 28 13.70 6.11 6.49
CA GLY A 28 14.78 5.87 5.54
C GLY A 28 16.09 6.60 5.84
N LYS A 29 16.14 7.52 6.80
CA LYS A 29 17.38 8.26 7.13
C LYS A 29 18.53 7.40 7.67
N HIS A 30 18.24 6.18 8.08
CA HIS A 30 19.21 5.21 8.58
C HIS A 30 19.65 4.18 7.52
N GLY A 31 19.31 4.43 6.24
CA GLY A 31 19.54 3.50 5.15
C GLY A 31 18.52 2.37 5.11
N PHE A 32 18.78 1.37 4.29
CA PHE A 32 17.91 0.20 4.11
C PHE A 32 17.86 -0.69 5.34
N VAL A 33 16.80 -1.48 5.43
CA VAL A 33 16.66 -2.50 6.47
C VAL A 33 17.22 -3.83 5.96
N GLU A 34 18.05 -4.44 6.78
CA GLU A 34 18.65 -5.75 6.50
C GLU A 34 18.41 -6.74 7.65
N THR A 35 18.52 -8.02 7.34
CA THR A 35 18.43 -9.10 8.34
C THR A 35 19.80 -9.54 8.79
N ARG A 36 20.04 -9.58 10.11
CA ARG A 36 21.26 -10.12 10.72
C ARG A 36 20.90 -10.94 11.97
N ASN A 37 21.39 -12.17 12.06
CA ASN A 37 21.19 -13.03 13.23
C ASN A 37 19.71 -13.14 13.69
N GLY A 38 18.77 -13.25 12.76
CA GLY A 38 17.34 -13.36 13.05
C GLY A 38 16.67 -12.05 13.48
N HIS A 39 17.30 -10.91 13.28
CA HIS A 39 16.77 -9.59 13.61
C HIS A 39 16.91 -8.61 12.45
N LEU A 40 16.10 -7.55 12.50
CA LEU A 40 16.15 -6.43 11.55
C LEU A 40 17.10 -5.34 12.07
N TYR A 41 17.90 -4.79 11.17
CA TYR A 41 18.82 -3.68 11.43
C TYR A 41 18.76 -2.70 10.28
N PHE A 42 19.00 -1.43 10.57
CA PHE A 42 19.28 -0.43 9.56
C PHE A 42 20.77 -0.52 9.13
N GLU A 43 21.12 0.03 7.97
CA GLU A 43 22.50 0.08 7.46
C GLU A 43 23.48 0.72 8.46
N ASP A 44 23.04 1.71 9.24
CA ASP A 44 23.85 2.35 10.28
C ASP A 44 24.11 1.46 11.51
N GLY A 45 23.59 0.23 11.51
CA GLY A 45 23.75 -0.74 12.57
C GLY A 45 22.76 -0.64 13.71
N LYS A 46 21.86 0.33 13.72
CA LYS A 46 20.75 0.40 14.69
C LYS A 46 19.79 -0.76 14.49
N ARG A 47 19.31 -1.33 15.58
CA ARG A 47 18.27 -2.35 15.52
C ARG A 47 16.93 -1.74 15.10
N ALA A 48 16.36 -2.25 14.01
CA ALA A 48 15.04 -1.84 13.54
C ALA A 48 13.94 -2.62 14.27
N ARG A 49 12.91 -1.90 14.75
CA ARG A 49 11.71 -2.47 15.38
C ARG A 49 10.51 -1.70 14.91
N PHE A 50 9.46 -2.42 14.54
CA PHE A 50 8.29 -1.83 13.93
C PHE A 50 7.02 -2.18 14.69
N LEU A 51 6.16 -1.17 14.89
CA LEU A 51 4.76 -1.28 15.24
C LEU A 51 3.96 -0.88 14.02
N GLY A 52 3.29 -1.84 13.38
CA GLY A 52 2.64 -1.63 12.09
C GLY A 52 1.14 -1.80 12.12
N PHE A 53 0.46 -1.07 11.20
CA PHE A 53 -0.95 -1.22 10.90
C PHE A 53 -1.15 -1.47 9.41
N ASN A 54 -2.26 -2.16 9.06
CA ASN A 54 -2.73 -2.23 7.69
C ASN A 54 -3.52 -0.98 7.32
N VAL A 55 -3.20 -0.42 6.17
CA VAL A 55 -4.07 0.48 5.42
C VAL A 55 -4.50 -0.29 4.18
N ALA A 56 -5.81 -0.41 3.93
CA ALA A 56 -6.32 -1.31 2.91
C ALA A 56 -7.18 -0.60 1.86
N ALA A 57 -7.11 -1.11 0.63
CA ALA A 57 -7.93 -0.69 -0.51
C ALA A 57 -7.95 0.84 -0.70
N ARG A 58 -9.12 1.48 -0.70
CA ARG A 58 -9.26 2.94 -0.90
C ARG A 58 -8.44 3.82 0.04
N SER A 59 -8.09 3.29 1.20
CA SER A 59 -7.31 4.05 2.19
C SER A 59 -5.84 4.19 1.79
N ASN A 60 -5.39 3.50 0.73
CA ASN A 60 -4.07 3.67 0.15
C ASN A 60 -3.98 4.91 -0.78
N THR A 61 -5.14 5.41 -1.25
CA THR A 61 -5.22 6.57 -2.15
C THR A 61 -6.13 7.67 -1.56
N PRO A 62 -5.87 8.12 -0.32
CA PRO A 62 -6.65 9.18 0.30
C PRO A 62 -6.39 10.51 -0.43
N ASP A 63 -7.35 11.47 -0.35
CA ASP A 63 -7.03 12.84 -0.78
C ASP A 63 -5.90 13.44 0.07
N HIS A 64 -5.24 14.47 -0.45
CA HIS A 64 -4.05 15.06 0.17
C HIS A 64 -4.28 15.57 1.60
N GLU A 65 -5.49 16.11 1.91
CA GLU A 65 -5.80 16.55 3.26
C GLU A 65 -5.95 15.35 4.21
N THR A 66 -6.65 14.32 3.76
CA THR A 66 -6.83 13.08 4.51
C THR A 66 -5.49 12.37 4.71
N ALA A 67 -4.61 12.32 3.70
CA ALA A 67 -3.27 11.74 3.79
C ALA A 67 -2.43 12.36 4.92
N LYS A 68 -2.43 13.70 5.02
CA LYS A 68 -1.75 14.41 6.12
C LYS A 68 -2.29 14.00 7.48
N LYS A 69 -3.62 14.02 7.63
CA LYS A 69 -4.28 13.66 8.90
C LYS A 69 -4.02 12.21 9.30
N MET A 70 -4.03 11.29 8.32
CA MET A 70 -3.73 9.88 8.57
C MET A 70 -2.28 9.71 9.05
N ALA A 71 -1.31 10.31 8.37
CA ALA A 71 0.10 10.22 8.76
C ALA A 71 0.33 10.81 10.16
N GLU A 72 -0.28 11.96 10.48
CA GLU A 72 -0.22 12.57 11.80
C GLU A 72 -0.88 11.70 12.88
N ARG A 73 -2.03 11.10 12.56
CA ARG A 73 -2.73 10.21 13.47
C ARG A 73 -1.89 8.96 13.76
N PHE A 74 -1.34 8.30 12.74
CA PHE A 74 -0.47 7.13 12.93
C PHE A 74 0.76 7.49 13.76
N ALA A 75 1.44 8.58 13.43
CA ALA A 75 2.58 9.04 14.21
C ALA A 75 2.22 9.29 15.69
N SER A 76 1.08 9.95 15.97
CA SER A 76 0.63 10.21 17.32
C SER A 76 0.29 8.93 18.12
N MET A 77 0.06 7.83 17.45
CA MET A 77 -0.13 6.50 18.05
C MET A 77 1.18 5.72 18.24
N GLY A 78 2.32 6.27 17.82
CA GLY A 78 3.61 5.59 17.84
C GLY A 78 3.79 4.54 16.73
N VAL A 79 2.91 4.55 15.72
CA VAL A 79 2.98 3.65 14.56
C VAL A 79 4.12 4.10 13.66
N ASN A 80 5.06 3.20 13.41
CA ASN A 80 6.22 3.47 12.56
C ASN A 80 6.35 2.56 11.34
N LEU A 81 5.31 1.76 11.03
CA LEU A 81 5.20 0.96 9.82
C LEU A 81 3.76 0.93 9.33
N ILE A 82 3.55 1.19 8.06
CA ILE A 82 2.24 0.99 7.40
C ILE A 82 2.39 -0.07 6.31
N ARG A 83 1.51 -1.08 6.36
CA ARG A 83 1.33 -2.01 5.27
C ARG A 83 0.30 -1.44 4.31
N LEU A 84 0.73 -1.19 3.07
CA LEU A 84 -0.10 -0.73 1.96
C LEU A 84 -0.78 -1.94 1.31
N HIS A 85 -1.88 -2.40 1.94
CA HIS A 85 -2.57 -3.63 1.59
C HIS A 85 -3.63 -3.40 0.52
N ALA A 86 -3.66 -4.24 -0.50
CA ALA A 86 -4.65 -4.18 -1.57
C ALA A 86 -4.76 -2.80 -2.24
N ALA A 87 -3.62 -2.15 -2.49
CA ALA A 87 -3.58 -0.94 -3.31
C ALA A 87 -4.03 -1.22 -4.76
N ASP A 88 -3.91 -2.46 -5.21
CA ASP A 88 -4.34 -3.01 -6.50
C ASP A 88 -5.86 -3.30 -6.59
N ALA A 89 -6.64 -2.99 -5.55
CA ALA A 89 -8.08 -3.25 -5.54
C ALA A 89 -8.82 -2.38 -6.54
N PRO A 90 -9.76 -2.95 -7.32
CA PRO A 90 -10.57 -2.21 -8.28
C PRO A 90 -11.62 -1.34 -7.60
N VAL A 91 -12.25 -0.45 -8.37
CA VAL A 91 -13.50 0.21 -7.97
C VAL A 91 -14.61 -0.83 -7.92
N GLY A 92 -15.22 -1.02 -6.77
CA GLY A 92 -16.34 -1.91 -6.62
C GLY A 92 -17.63 -1.16 -6.29
N GLU A 93 -18.72 -1.49 -6.99
CA GLU A 93 -20.05 -0.97 -6.73
C GLU A 93 -20.88 -1.90 -5.82
N GLN A 94 -20.36 -3.06 -5.46
CA GLN A 94 -21.09 -4.06 -4.69
C GLN A 94 -21.17 -3.69 -3.21
N PRO A 95 -22.36 -3.42 -2.66
CA PRO A 95 -22.52 -3.18 -1.23
C PRO A 95 -22.03 -4.38 -0.41
N GLY A 96 -21.13 -4.12 0.52
CA GLY A 96 -20.56 -5.15 1.41
C GLY A 96 -19.27 -5.79 0.93
N SER A 97 -18.84 -5.56 -0.30
CA SER A 97 -17.47 -5.89 -0.74
C SER A 97 -16.49 -4.88 -0.14
N TRP A 98 -15.37 -5.34 0.39
CA TRP A 98 -14.30 -4.46 0.86
C TRP A 98 -13.66 -3.64 -0.26
N SER A 99 -13.78 -4.08 -1.53
CA SER A 99 -13.43 -3.33 -2.75
C SER A 99 -14.48 -2.28 -3.12
N SER A 100 -15.73 -2.39 -2.65
CA SER A 100 -16.84 -1.49 -3.02
C SER A 100 -16.68 -0.04 -2.57
N CYS A 101 -15.62 0.25 -1.87
CA CYS A 101 -15.36 1.57 -1.31
C CYS A 101 -14.19 2.30 -2.00
N VAL A 102 -13.66 1.79 -3.09
CA VAL A 102 -12.51 2.41 -3.75
C VAL A 102 -12.97 3.51 -4.69
N ASN A 103 -12.78 4.75 -4.26
CA ASN A 103 -12.81 5.92 -5.14
C ASN A 103 -11.35 6.18 -5.55
N ASN A 104 -11.09 6.38 -6.85
CA ASN A 104 -9.75 6.59 -7.39
C ASN A 104 -8.78 5.42 -7.08
N PRO A 105 -9.03 4.23 -7.66
CA PRO A 105 -8.14 3.10 -7.52
C PRO A 105 -6.76 3.41 -8.08
N LEU A 106 -5.75 2.68 -7.62
CA LEU A 106 -4.39 2.81 -8.17
C LEU A 106 -4.31 2.37 -9.63
N LEU A 107 -5.12 1.37 -10.03
CA LEU A 107 -5.18 0.87 -11.39
C LEU A 107 -6.37 1.44 -12.15
N ASP A 108 -6.19 1.75 -13.44
CA ASP A 108 -7.22 2.17 -14.36
C ASP A 108 -7.74 0.96 -15.16
N TYR A 109 -9.04 0.75 -15.10
CA TYR A 109 -9.75 -0.34 -15.77
C TYR A 109 -10.55 0.12 -17.00
N ALA A 110 -10.48 1.40 -17.39
CA ALA A 110 -11.31 1.99 -18.45
C ALA A 110 -11.09 1.33 -19.82
N ASP A 111 -9.88 0.87 -20.11
CA ASP A 111 -9.55 0.21 -21.38
C ASP A 111 -9.88 -1.31 -21.37
N GLY A 112 -10.58 -1.80 -20.36
CA GLY A 112 -10.95 -3.23 -20.23
C GLY A 112 -9.74 -4.13 -19.91
N ASN A 113 -8.66 -3.58 -19.37
CA ASN A 113 -7.51 -4.29 -18.85
C ASN A 113 -7.08 -3.68 -17.51
N SER A 114 -6.16 -4.31 -16.80
CA SER A 114 -5.66 -3.89 -15.49
C SER A 114 -4.19 -3.45 -15.52
N ARG A 115 -3.72 -2.93 -16.65
CA ARG A 115 -2.28 -2.72 -16.92
C ARG A 115 -1.81 -1.27 -16.72
N LYS A 116 -2.72 -0.31 -16.58
CA LYS A 116 -2.38 1.11 -16.44
C LYS A 116 -2.63 1.61 -15.04
N PHE A 117 -1.81 2.54 -14.57
CA PHE A 117 -2.12 3.30 -13.38
C PHE A 117 -3.13 4.41 -13.67
N ASN A 118 -4.05 4.61 -12.73
CA ASN A 118 -4.91 5.78 -12.69
C ASN A 118 -4.06 6.98 -12.24
N PRO A 119 -3.93 8.05 -13.04
CA PRO A 119 -3.06 9.17 -12.70
C PRO A 119 -3.42 9.85 -11.36
N GLU A 120 -4.72 10.01 -11.06
CA GLU A 120 -5.17 10.60 -9.80
C GLU A 120 -4.93 9.65 -8.63
N GLY A 121 -5.19 8.35 -8.82
CA GLY A 121 -4.91 7.32 -7.82
C GLY A 121 -3.42 7.25 -7.49
N LEU A 122 -2.56 7.32 -8.51
CA LEU A 122 -1.11 7.29 -8.35
C LEU A 122 -0.59 8.54 -7.64
N ASP A 123 -1.06 9.75 -8.02
CA ASP A 123 -0.71 11.00 -7.33
C ASP A 123 -1.05 10.95 -5.84
N ARG A 124 -2.24 10.48 -5.51
CA ARG A 124 -2.69 10.33 -4.12
C ARG A 124 -1.87 9.31 -3.34
N PHE A 125 -1.54 8.18 -3.98
CA PHE A 125 -0.69 7.13 -3.39
C PHE A 125 0.72 7.66 -3.09
N ASP A 126 1.33 8.35 -4.06
CA ASP A 126 2.64 8.98 -3.93
C ASP A 126 2.68 10.02 -2.81
N TYR A 127 1.67 10.89 -2.79
CA TYR A 127 1.57 11.90 -1.75
C TYR A 127 1.40 11.30 -0.35
N PHE A 128 0.58 10.24 -0.23
CA PHE A 128 0.40 9.56 1.04
C PHE A 128 1.71 8.94 1.54
N ILE A 129 2.45 8.26 0.66
CA ILE A 129 3.79 7.73 0.96
C ILE A 129 4.72 8.82 1.46
N ALA A 130 4.77 9.95 0.77
CA ALA A 130 5.61 11.07 1.18
C ALA A 130 5.26 11.57 2.59
N LYS A 131 3.96 11.68 2.91
CA LYS A 131 3.51 12.12 4.24
C LYS A 131 3.79 11.11 5.35
N LEU A 132 3.69 9.82 5.07
CA LEU A 132 4.12 8.76 5.98
C LEU A 132 5.63 8.87 6.26
N LYS A 133 6.44 8.98 5.22
CA LYS A 133 7.89 9.11 5.29
C LYS A 133 8.33 10.34 6.11
N GLU A 134 7.71 11.51 5.88
CA GLU A 134 7.95 12.74 6.65
C GLU A 134 7.74 12.56 8.16
N LYS A 135 6.84 11.67 8.56
CA LYS A 135 6.54 11.37 9.97
C LYS A 135 7.38 10.25 10.57
N GLY A 136 8.33 9.68 9.83
CA GLY A 136 9.16 8.56 10.30
C GLY A 136 8.47 7.21 10.21
N ILE A 137 7.46 7.07 9.35
CA ILE A 137 6.69 5.85 9.15
C ILE A 137 7.21 5.13 7.92
N TYR A 138 7.70 3.92 8.11
CA TYR A 138 8.22 3.02 7.09
C TYR A 138 7.09 2.28 6.36
N LEU A 139 7.41 1.60 5.27
CA LEU A 139 6.46 0.98 4.37
C LEU A 139 6.69 -0.53 4.23
N HIS A 140 5.59 -1.27 4.26
CA HIS A 140 5.47 -2.62 3.74
C HIS A 140 4.55 -2.55 2.51
N VAL A 141 5.05 -2.92 1.35
CA VAL A 141 4.32 -2.80 0.08
C VAL A 141 3.83 -4.16 -0.36
N ASP A 142 2.52 -4.32 -0.52
CA ASP A 142 1.93 -5.52 -1.13
C ASP A 142 1.79 -5.28 -2.64
N LEU A 143 2.18 -6.26 -3.46
CA LEU A 143 2.06 -6.16 -4.92
C LEU A 143 0.73 -6.72 -5.41
N ILE A 144 0.44 -8.00 -5.15
CA ILE A 144 -0.79 -8.64 -5.62
C ILE A 144 -1.65 -9.07 -4.43
N VAL A 145 -2.81 -8.46 -4.29
CA VAL A 145 -3.79 -8.76 -3.23
C VAL A 145 -5.19 -8.94 -3.80
N ALA A 146 -5.70 -7.94 -4.53
CA ALA A 146 -7.09 -7.85 -4.93
C ALA A 146 -7.29 -7.43 -6.40
N ARG A 147 -6.22 -7.42 -7.18
CA ARG A 147 -6.27 -7.07 -8.61
C ARG A 147 -7.28 -7.95 -9.34
N GLU A 148 -8.19 -7.31 -10.05
CA GLU A 148 -9.13 -7.98 -10.94
C GLU A 148 -8.60 -7.95 -12.37
N PHE A 149 -8.38 -9.14 -12.93
CA PHE A 149 -7.98 -9.26 -14.33
C PHE A 149 -9.19 -9.12 -15.23
N GLN A 150 -9.04 -8.39 -16.32
CA GLN A 150 -10.08 -8.06 -17.28
C GLN A 150 -9.88 -8.85 -18.58
N PRO A 151 -10.89 -8.92 -19.47
CA PRO A 151 -10.75 -9.59 -20.77
C PRO A 151 -9.54 -9.10 -21.58
N GLY A 152 -9.22 -7.81 -21.51
CA GLY A 152 -8.07 -7.22 -22.20
C GLY A 152 -6.71 -7.54 -21.59
N ASP A 153 -6.67 -8.24 -20.46
CA ASP A 153 -5.43 -8.79 -19.92
C ASP A 153 -5.01 -10.10 -20.59
N GLU A 154 -5.86 -10.60 -21.53
CA GLU A 154 -5.59 -11.78 -22.37
C GLU A 154 -5.28 -13.04 -21.55
N MET A 155 -6.04 -13.20 -20.46
CA MET A 155 -5.96 -14.40 -19.65
C MET A 155 -6.63 -15.57 -20.35
N ASP A 156 -5.90 -16.67 -20.52
CA ASP A 156 -6.43 -17.88 -21.16
C ASP A 156 -7.30 -18.68 -20.16
N TYR A 157 -8.56 -18.21 -19.99
CA TYR A 157 -9.57 -18.87 -19.17
C TYR A 157 -10.85 -19.13 -19.95
N PRO A 158 -11.19 -20.39 -20.19
CA PRO A 158 -12.49 -20.75 -20.75
C PRO A 158 -13.61 -20.34 -19.78
N GLY A 159 -14.47 -19.39 -20.19
CA GLY A 159 -15.63 -18.97 -19.41
C GLY A 159 -15.46 -17.79 -18.50
N GLY A 160 -14.37 -17.02 -18.63
CA GLY A 160 -14.10 -15.82 -17.82
C GLY A 160 -13.27 -16.11 -16.56
N ALA A 161 -12.63 -15.07 -16.06
CA ALA A 161 -11.78 -15.19 -14.87
C ALA A 161 -12.61 -15.52 -13.61
N PRO A 162 -12.33 -16.60 -12.89
CA PRO A 162 -13.03 -16.87 -11.63
C PRO A 162 -12.68 -15.80 -10.59
N SER A 163 -13.60 -15.53 -9.66
CA SER A 163 -13.41 -14.55 -8.57
C SER A 163 -12.21 -14.82 -7.65
N CYS A 164 -11.63 -16.03 -7.73
CA CYS A 164 -10.46 -16.43 -6.95
C CYS A 164 -9.21 -16.66 -7.81
N ILE A 165 -9.11 -15.95 -8.92
CA ILE A 165 -8.04 -16.11 -9.91
C ILE A 165 -6.63 -15.93 -9.33
N LYS A 166 -6.47 -15.19 -8.25
CA LYS A 166 -5.18 -14.96 -7.57
C LYS A 166 -4.40 -16.25 -7.29
N ARG A 167 -5.10 -17.36 -6.98
CA ARG A 167 -4.45 -18.68 -6.75
C ARG A 167 -3.67 -19.23 -7.95
N TYR A 168 -3.97 -18.75 -9.15
CA TYR A 168 -3.27 -19.13 -10.37
C TYR A 168 -2.02 -18.27 -10.64
N ALA A 169 -1.78 -17.28 -9.80
CA ALA A 169 -0.69 -16.32 -9.95
C ALA A 169 0.71 -16.95 -10.00
N ILE A 170 0.86 -18.14 -9.42
CA ILE A 170 2.13 -18.89 -9.40
C ILE A 170 2.27 -19.92 -10.53
N TYR A 171 1.19 -20.20 -11.25
CA TYR A 171 1.18 -21.25 -12.30
C TYR A 171 0.89 -20.73 -13.72
N ASN A 172 0.05 -19.69 -13.81
CA ASN A 172 -0.35 -19.16 -15.11
C ASN A 172 0.70 -18.21 -15.65
N ALA A 173 1.29 -18.54 -16.81
CA ALA A 173 2.38 -17.78 -17.41
C ALA A 173 1.98 -16.31 -17.69
N ARG A 174 0.76 -16.09 -18.21
CA ARG A 174 0.26 -14.73 -18.47
C ARG A 174 0.09 -13.91 -17.19
N MET A 175 -0.44 -14.50 -16.13
CA MET A 175 -0.52 -13.83 -14.84
C MET A 175 0.85 -13.46 -14.29
N ILE A 176 1.82 -14.36 -14.43
CA ILE A 176 3.20 -14.10 -13.98
C ILE A 176 3.79 -12.90 -14.75
N GLU A 177 3.56 -12.81 -16.06
CA GLU A 177 3.97 -11.66 -16.85
C GLU A 177 3.31 -10.36 -16.37
N LEU A 178 1.99 -10.35 -16.20
CA LEU A 178 1.24 -9.19 -15.72
C LEU A 178 1.64 -8.75 -14.31
N GLN A 179 1.99 -9.70 -13.45
CA GLN A 179 2.53 -9.39 -12.11
C GLN A 179 3.90 -8.73 -12.19
N LYS A 180 4.79 -9.26 -13.04
CA LYS A 180 6.12 -8.67 -13.26
C LYS A 180 6.04 -7.28 -13.84
N GLU A 181 5.12 -7.06 -14.80
CA GLU A 181 4.84 -5.75 -15.39
C GLU A 181 4.40 -4.76 -14.30
N TYR A 182 3.36 -5.10 -13.53
CA TYR A 182 2.87 -4.27 -12.45
C TYR A 182 3.95 -3.99 -11.39
N ALA A 183 4.67 -5.03 -10.94
CA ALA A 183 5.73 -4.87 -9.96
C ALA A 183 6.83 -3.92 -10.45
N LYS A 184 7.25 -4.07 -11.71
CA LYS A 184 8.26 -3.20 -12.32
C LYS A 184 7.76 -1.75 -12.39
N GLU A 185 6.55 -1.54 -12.89
CA GLU A 185 5.99 -0.20 -13.03
C GLU A 185 5.80 0.48 -11.67
N LEU A 186 5.26 -0.22 -10.68
CA LEU A 186 5.06 0.35 -9.33
C LEU A 186 6.38 0.62 -8.60
N LEU A 187 7.29 -0.36 -8.58
CA LEU A 187 8.52 -0.25 -7.82
C LEU A 187 9.55 0.69 -8.44
N CYS A 188 9.55 0.84 -9.78
CA CYS A 188 10.46 1.73 -10.49
C CYS A 188 9.86 3.13 -10.76
N HIS A 189 8.58 3.34 -10.47
CA HIS A 189 7.97 4.66 -10.56
C HIS A 189 8.66 5.63 -9.60
N VAL A 190 9.10 6.78 -10.11
CA VAL A 190 9.69 7.82 -9.27
C VAL A 190 8.59 8.69 -8.68
N ASN A 191 8.41 8.60 -7.38
CA ASN A 191 7.46 9.41 -6.64
C ASN A 191 7.85 10.89 -6.72
N PRO A 192 7.01 11.77 -7.28
CA PRO A 192 7.37 13.19 -7.50
C PRO A 192 7.54 13.99 -6.20
N TYR A 193 7.02 13.50 -5.08
CA TYR A 193 7.11 14.17 -3.78
C TYR A 193 8.37 13.79 -2.98
N THR A 194 8.94 12.60 -3.23
CA THR A 194 10.15 12.13 -2.54
C THR A 194 11.38 12.14 -3.43
N GLY A 195 11.20 12.14 -4.75
CA GLY A 195 12.28 12.02 -5.74
C GLY A 195 12.89 10.62 -5.83
N LEU A 196 12.31 9.62 -5.17
CA LEU A 196 12.80 8.24 -5.14
C LEU A 196 11.75 7.28 -5.71
N SER A 197 12.21 6.19 -6.30
CA SER A 197 11.35 5.05 -6.59
C SER A 197 11.15 4.21 -5.32
N LEU A 198 10.09 3.38 -5.27
CA LEU A 198 9.90 2.46 -4.13
C LEU A 198 11.05 1.45 -4.02
N ALA A 199 11.69 1.09 -5.14
CA ALA A 199 12.84 0.20 -5.15
C ALA A 199 14.10 0.83 -4.53
N ASP A 200 14.23 2.15 -4.64
CA ASP A 200 15.40 2.91 -4.18
C ASP A 200 15.14 3.65 -2.86
N ASP A 201 13.90 3.56 -2.32
CA ASP A 201 13.56 4.27 -1.09
C ASP A 201 13.82 3.42 0.15
N PRO A 202 14.80 3.78 1.00
CA PRO A 202 15.09 3.05 2.24
C PRO A 202 13.96 3.10 3.28
N ALA A 203 12.89 3.88 3.04
CA ALA A 203 11.68 3.78 3.84
C ALA A 203 10.88 2.51 3.56
N VAL A 204 11.12 1.80 2.45
CA VAL A 204 10.51 0.51 2.14
C VAL A 204 11.26 -0.60 2.87
N VAL A 205 10.61 -1.21 3.87
CA VAL A 205 11.20 -2.29 4.69
C VAL A 205 11.05 -3.64 4.02
N THR A 206 9.87 -3.88 3.44
CA THR A 206 9.52 -5.17 2.82
C THR A 206 8.61 -4.98 1.63
N VAL A 207 8.73 -5.88 0.66
CA VAL A 207 7.81 -6.03 -0.46
C VAL A 207 7.24 -7.44 -0.41
N GLN A 208 5.91 -7.56 -0.35
CA GLN A 208 5.19 -8.82 -0.41
C GLN A 208 4.74 -9.06 -1.85
N ILE A 209 5.18 -10.15 -2.44
CA ILE A 209 4.89 -10.45 -3.85
C ILE A 209 3.42 -10.81 -4.02
N ASN A 210 2.91 -11.77 -3.24
CA ASN A 210 1.52 -12.21 -3.25
C ASN A 210 0.98 -12.33 -1.82
N ASN A 211 -0.27 -11.91 -1.62
CA ASN A 211 -0.96 -12.09 -0.34
C ASN A 211 -1.88 -13.30 -0.38
N GLU A 212 -1.75 -14.20 0.61
CA GLU A 212 -2.66 -15.35 0.82
C GLU A 212 -2.80 -16.27 -0.42
N ASP A 213 -1.72 -16.48 -1.14
CA ASP A 213 -1.65 -17.46 -2.22
C ASP A 213 -1.24 -18.82 -1.65
N SER A 214 -2.22 -19.56 -1.16
CA SER A 214 -2.03 -20.97 -0.82
C SER A 214 -2.57 -21.85 -1.96
N ALA A 215 -1.76 -22.77 -2.42
CA ALA A 215 -2.19 -23.82 -3.35
C ALA A 215 -3.11 -24.81 -2.65
#